data_0ad2e438db524fa1d3fe8d3008389a1a
#
_entry.id   0ad2e438db524fa1d3fe8d3008389a1a
#
_cell.length_a   1.000
_cell.length_b   1.000
_cell.length_c   1.000
_cell.angle_alpha   90.00
_cell.angle_beta   90.00
_cell.angle_gamma   90.00
#
_symmetry.space_group_name_H-M   'P 1'
#
loop_
_entity.id
_entity.type
_entity.pdbx_description
1 polymer ?
#
loop_
_entity_poly.entity_id
_entity_poly.type
_entity_poly.pdbx_seq_one_letter_code
_entity_poly.pdbx_strand_id
1 'polypeptide(L)'
;MDYIKFGHGSRTLVIIPGLSVQSVLLSADAIEEAYRMFTDDYTVYLFDRRKDLPDVYSVHDMAKDTAAAFNVLGLDQVYLFGVSQGGMISLNIAIDHPEIIQKLAVGSTAACLDDEHFRISDRWIRLAKAGKATELYLVFGEAIYPQHVYEQSQDLLMEAAKTVTGEDLHRFIVLAEGTRGLNVTEDLVKISCPVLYIGSRDDRILGTMGAEQLAQQLNGRPDFEMYMYDNYGHAAYDIAPGYKERVLEFFA
;
A
#
# COMPACT_ATOMS: atom_id res chain seq x y z
N MET A 1 -3.21 -15.90 -5.63
CA MET A 1 -3.44 -14.43 -5.51
C MET A 1 -4.36 -13.99 -6.61
N ASP A 2 -5.33 -13.13 -6.29
CA ASP A 2 -6.20 -12.55 -7.30
C ASP A 2 -5.63 -11.20 -7.75
N TYR A 3 -5.94 -10.82 -8.97
CA TYR A 3 -5.53 -9.54 -9.53
C TYR A 3 -6.52 -9.10 -10.62
N ILE A 4 -6.54 -7.82 -10.91
CA ILE A 4 -7.11 -7.27 -12.14
C ILE A 4 -5.99 -6.80 -13.06
N LYS A 5 -6.27 -6.86 -14.37
CA LYS A 5 -5.34 -6.44 -15.41
C LYS A 5 -6.06 -5.52 -16.36
N PHE A 6 -5.48 -4.34 -16.61
CA PHE A 6 -6.02 -3.36 -17.54
C PHE A 6 -4.89 -2.57 -18.22
N GLY A 7 -5.24 -1.73 -19.20
CA GLY A 7 -4.24 -1.04 -20.01
C GLY A 7 -3.64 -1.94 -21.11
N HIS A 8 -2.85 -1.32 -22.00
CA HIS A 8 -2.35 -1.99 -23.21
C HIS A 8 -0.91 -1.58 -23.57
N GLY A 9 -0.25 -0.81 -22.71
CA GLY A 9 1.13 -0.40 -22.92
C GLY A 9 2.12 -1.56 -22.82
N SER A 10 3.32 -1.34 -23.33
CA SER A 10 4.37 -2.36 -23.41
C SER A 10 5.14 -2.56 -22.09
N ARG A 11 5.10 -1.58 -21.19
CA ARG A 11 5.73 -1.66 -19.86
C ARG A 11 4.76 -2.29 -18.87
N THR A 12 5.27 -2.95 -17.83
CA THR A 12 4.44 -3.57 -16.80
C THR A 12 4.45 -2.72 -15.53
N LEU A 13 3.29 -2.21 -15.14
CA LEU A 13 3.07 -1.57 -13.84
C LEU A 13 2.36 -2.54 -12.89
N VAL A 14 2.94 -2.76 -11.72
CA VAL A 14 2.29 -3.52 -10.65
C VAL A 14 1.92 -2.57 -9.52
N ILE A 15 0.66 -2.63 -9.09
CA ILE A 15 0.12 -1.85 -7.96
C ILE A 15 -0.18 -2.81 -6.81
N ILE A 16 0.39 -2.52 -5.64
CA ILE A 16 0.09 -3.24 -4.40
C ILE A 16 -0.61 -2.28 -3.43
N PRO A 17 -1.90 -2.48 -3.18
CA PRO A 17 -2.72 -1.59 -2.34
C PRO A 17 -2.36 -1.70 -0.86
N GLY A 18 -2.78 -0.71 -0.09
CA GLY A 18 -2.71 -0.72 1.37
C GLY A 18 -3.58 -1.80 2.03
N LEU A 19 -3.60 -1.79 3.35
CA LEU A 19 -4.52 -2.59 4.14
C LEU A 19 -5.96 -2.13 3.87
N SER A 20 -6.87 -3.08 3.64
CA SER A 20 -8.30 -2.82 3.43
C SER A 20 -9.13 -3.86 4.16
N VAL A 21 -10.33 -3.48 4.61
CA VAL A 21 -11.26 -4.41 5.30
C VAL A 21 -11.74 -5.48 4.33
N GLN A 22 -12.22 -5.06 3.16
CA GLN A 22 -12.65 -5.94 2.08
C GLN A 22 -11.61 -5.98 0.97
N SER A 23 -11.74 -6.91 0.04
CA SER A 23 -10.90 -6.99 -1.14
C SER A 23 -11.01 -5.69 -1.96
N VAL A 24 -9.88 -5.14 -2.35
CA VAL A 24 -9.82 -3.95 -3.23
C VAL A 24 -10.37 -4.24 -4.62
N LEU A 25 -10.44 -5.50 -5.02
CA LEU A 25 -10.98 -5.93 -6.31
C LEU A 25 -12.49 -5.67 -6.43
N LEU A 26 -13.20 -5.46 -5.31
CA LEU A 26 -14.60 -5.01 -5.32
C LEU A 26 -14.77 -3.59 -5.89
N SER A 27 -13.69 -2.81 -5.96
CA SER A 27 -13.65 -1.45 -6.53
C SER A 27 -12.86 -1.40 -7.84
N ALA A 28 -12.78 -2.51 -8.59
CA ALA A 28 -11.97 -2.64 -9.79
C ALA A 28 -12.19 -1.51 -10.80
N ASP A 29 -13.45 -1.21 -11.15
CA ASP A 29 -13.81 -0.19 -12.14
C ASP A 29 -13.35 1.22 -11.70
N ALA A 30 -13.51 1.54 -10.41
CA ALA A 30 -13.08 2.83 -9.87
C ALA A 30 -11.56 2.96 -9.86
N ILE A 31 -10.85 1.87 -9.59
CA ILE A 31 -9.39 1.82 -9.61
C ILE A 31 -8.87 1.95 -11.05
N GLU A 32 -9.45 1.23 -12.01
CA GLU A 32 -9.09 1.36 -13.42
C GLU A 32 -9.25 2.81 -13.89
N GLU A 33 -10.36 3.46 -13.56
CA GLU A 33 -10.57 4.88 -13.87
C GLU A 33 -9.52 5.77 -13.21
N ALA A 34 -9.21 5.55 -11.93
CA ALA A 34 -8.23 6.34 -11.18
C ALA A 34 -6.79 6.21 -11.71
N TYR A 35 -6.48 5.09 -12.39
CA TYR A 35 -5.17 4.83 -13.00
C TYR A 35 -5.19 4.87 -14.53
N ARG A 36 -6.23 5.41 -15.14
CA ARG A 36 -6.38 5.52 -16.60
C ARG A 36 -5.17 6.18 -17.28
N MET A 37 -4.56 7.17 -16.63
CA MET A 37 -3.40 7.88 -17.18
C MET A 37 -2.17 6.98 -17.44
N PHE A 38 -2.12 5.79 -16.86
CA PHE A 38 -1.03 4.82 -17.06
C PHE A 38 -1.30 3.87 -18.24
N THR A 39 -2.54 3.74 -18.72
CA THR A 39 -2.97 2.63 -19.58
C THR A 39 -2.39 2.62 -20.98
N ASP A 40 -1.95 3.76 -21.50
CA ASP A 40 -1.34 3.86 -22.82
C ASP A 40 0.09 3.34 -22.83
N ASP A 41 0.84 3.61 -21.75
CA ASP A 41 2.24 3.24 -21.63
C ASP A 41 2.45 1.90 -20.90
N TYR A 42 1.50 1.51 -20.06
CA TYR A 42 1.62 0.34 -19.18
C TYR A 42 0.46 -0.64 -19.35
N THR A 43 0.80 -1.91 -19.25
CA THR A 43 -0.14 -2.95 -18.81
C THR A 43 -0.10 -2.97 -17.28
N VAL A 44 -1.22 -2.65 -16.65
CA VAL A 44 -1.33 -2.48 -15.19
C VAL A 44 -1.88 -3.75 -14.56
N TYR A 45 -1.22 -4.22 -13.51
CA TYR A 45 -1.68 -5.30 -12.64
C TYR A 45 -1.91 -4.75 -11.24
N LEU A 46 -3.14 -4.85 -10.73
CA LEU A 46 -3.44 -4.60 -9.33
C LEU A 46 -3.63 -5.93 -8.62
N PHE A 47 -2.72 -6.25 -7.70
CA PHE A 47 -2.80 -7.48 -6.92
C PHE A 47 -3.52 -7.25 -5.59
N ASP A 48 -4.40 -8.18 -5.22
CA ASP A 48 -4.86 -8.32 -3.83
C ASP A 48 -4.04 -9.41 -3.11
N ARG A 49 -4.27 -9.59 -1.81
CA ARG A 49 -3.65 -10.69 -1.03
C ARG A 49 -4.31 -12.01 -1.40
N ARG A 50 -3.64 -13.13 -1.08
CA ARG A 50 -4.21 -14.47 -1.29
C ARG A 50 -5.53 -14.63 -0.53
N LYS A 51 -6.43 -15.47 -1.04
CA LYS A 51 -7.70 -15.78 -0.38
C LYS A 51 -7.51 -16.70 0.82
N ASP A 52 -6.79 -17.79 0.61
CA ASP A 52 -6.52 -18.77 1.66
C ASP A 52 -5.40 -18.27 2.58
N LEU A 53 -5.78 -17.44 3.55
CA LEU A 53 -4.83 -16.85 4.49
C LEU A 53 -4.42 -17.86 5.55
N PRO A 54 -3.12 -17.99 5.85
CA PRO A 54 -2.66 -18.73 7.02
C PRO A 54 -2.98 -17.94 8.30
N ASP A 55 -2.98 -18.62 9.47
CA ASP A 55 -3.22 -17.96 10.76
C ASP A 55 -2.21 -16.84 11.08
N VAL A 56 -0.98 -16.97 10.57
CA VAL A 56 0.08 -15.97 10.65
C VAL A 56 0.57 -15.66 9.24
N TYR A 57 0.50 -14.41 8.85
CA TYR A 57 0.86 -13.98 7.50
C TYR A 57 1.59 -12.64 7.56
N SER A 58 2.91 -12.71 7.73
CA SER A 58 3.76 -11.52 7.84
C SER A 58 3.86 -10.75 6.52
N VAL A 59 4.26 -9.46 6.61
CA VAL A 59 4.57 -8.66 5.40
C VAL A 59 5.58 -9.36 4.50
N HIS A 60 6.58 -10.03 5.08
CA HIS A 60 7.56 -10.81 4.33
C HIS A 60 6.93 -12.00 3.59
N ASP A 61 5.98 -12.71 4.22
CA ASP A 61 5.26 -13.80 3.54
C ASP A 61 4.35 -13.26 2.43
N MET A 62 3.70 -12.08 2.65
CA MET A 62 2.93 -11.39 1.62
C MET A 62 3.82 -11.02 0.42
N ALA A 63 5.04 -10.55 0.68
CA ALA A 63 6.01 -10.23 -0.36
C ALA A 63 6.45 -11.47 -1.16
N LYS A 64 6.75 -12.58 -0.47
CA LYS A 64 7.07 -13.86 -1.12
C LYS A 64 5.96 -14.37 -2.02
N ASP A 65 4.72 -14.36 -1.53
CA ASP A 65 3.57 -14.80 -2.33
C ASP A 65 3.36 -13.90 -3.55
N THR A 66 3.59 -12.58 -3.39
CA THR A 66 3.46 -11.61 -4.49
C THR A 66 4.56 -11.81 -5.53
N ALA A 67 5.82 -11.98 -5.11
CA ALA A 67 6.93 -12.27 -6.02
C ALA A 67 6.75 -13.61 -6.74
N ALA A 68 6.22 -14.63 -6.04
CA ALA A 68 5.87 -15.91 -6.67
C ALA A 68 4.78 -15.74 -7.74
N ALA A 69 3.79 -14.86 -7.52
CA ALA A 69 2.78 -14.57 -8.52
C ALA A 69 3.37 -13.85 -9.74
N PHE A 70 4.35 -12.94 -9.55
CA PHE A 70 5.07 -12.33 -10.67
C PHE A 70 5.76 -13.38 -11.52
N ASN A 71 6.48 -14.31 -10.89
CA ASN A 71 7.16 -15.39 -11.59
C ASN A 71 6.19 -16.29 -12.39
N VAL A 72 5.05 -16.67 -11.80
CA VAL A 72 4.03 -17.50 -12.48
C VAL A 72 3.44 -16.78 -13.70
N LEU A 73 3.29 -15.45 -13.63
CA LEU A 73 2.76 -14.63 -14.71
C LEU A 73 3.84 -14.18 -15.72
N GLY A 74 5.11 -14.51 -15.48
CA GLY A 74 6.22 -14.07 -16.31
C GLY A 74 6.44 -12.55 -16.26
N LEU A 75 6.11 -11.90 -15.14
CA LEU A 75 6.34 -10.47 -14.94
C LEU A 75 7.80 -10.27 -14.51
N ASP A 76 8.52 -9.51 -15.31
CA ASP A 76 9.92 -9.16 -15.10
C ASP A 76 10.12 -7.67 -15.39
N GLN A 77 11.14 -7.06 -14.82
CA GLN A 77 11.43 -5.63 -14.99
C GLN A 77 10.20 -4.74 -14.76
N VAL A 78 9.48 -5.03 -13.64
CA VAL A 78 8.24 -4.33 -13.32
C VAL A 78 8.49 -2.95 -12.73
N TYR A 79 7.64 -2.00 -13.08
CA TYR A 79 7.46 -0.75 -12.36
C TYR A 79 6.54 -1.04 -11.19
N LEU A 80 7.06 -0.96 -9.96
CA LEU A 80 6.32 -1.38 -8.77
C LEU A 80 5.85 -0.17 -7.98
N PHE A 81 4.54 -0.06 -7.76
CA PHE A 81 3.93 0.97 -6.93
C PHE A 81 3.19 0.35 -5.75
N GLY A 82 3.62 0.67 -4.54
CA GLY A 82 2.99 0.19 -3.31
C GLY A 82 2.63 1.30 -2.35
N VAL A 83 1.44 1.23 -1.72
CA VAL A 83 1.01 2.21 -0.73
C VAL A 83 0.74 1.57 0.63
N SER A 84 1.11 2.24 1.72
CA SER A 84 0.88 1.78 3.09
C SER A 84 1.43 0.36 3.29
N GLN A 85 0.63 -0.62 3.72
CA GLN A 85 1.04 -2.04 3.79
C GLN A 85 1.55 -2.56 2.44
N GLY A 86 0.96 -2.12 1.31
CA GLY A 86 1.45 -2.47 -0.02
C GLY A 86 2.85 -1.92 -0.30
N GLY A 87 3.18 -0.76 0.25
CA GLY A 87 4.53 -0.21 0.23
C GLY A 87 5.51 -1.05 1.05
N MET A 88 5.10 -1.52 2.23
CA MET A 88 5.89 -2.45 3.05
C MET A 88 6.21 -3.75 2.31
N ILE A 89 5.21 -4.30 1.62
CA ILE A 89 5.37 -5.49 0.76
C ILE A 89 6.32 -5.18 -0.39
N SER A 90 6.17 -4.04 -1.06
CA SER A 90 7.00 -3.63 -2.19
C SER A 90 8.47 -3.41 -1.79
N LEU A 91 8.73 -2.86 -0.61
CA LEU A 91 10.09 -2.76 -0.06
C LEU A 91 10.71 -4.14 0.13
N ASN A 92 9.97 -5.10 0.72
CA ASN A 92 10.47 -6.48 0.89
C ASN A 92 10.75 -7.16 -0.46
N ILE A 93 9.88 -6.99 -1.46
CA ILE A 93 10.12 -7.53 -2.81
C ILE A 93 11.39 -6.93 -3.41
N ALA A 94 11.57 -5.61 -3.33
CA ALA A 94 12.74 -4.94 -3.90
C ALA A 94 14.06 -5.28 -3.18
N ILE A 95 13.98 -5.66 -1.89
CA ILE A 95 15.12 -6.16 -1.10
C ILE A 95 15.49 -7.59 -1.50
N ASP A 96 14.48 -8.48 -1.60
CA ASP A 96 14.71 -9.91 -1.80
C ASP A 96 14.87 -10.28 -3.29
N HIS A 97 14.29 -9.48 -4.19
CA HIS A 97 14.23 -9.71 -5.64
C HIS A 97 14.56 -8.44 -6.45
N PRO A 98 15.72 -7.80 -6.20
CA PRO A 98 16.07 -6.54 -6.88
C PRO A 98 16.15 -6.66 -8.41
N GLU A 99 16.40 -7.88 -8.92
CA GLU A 99 16.53 -8.16 -10.35
C GLU A 99 15.24 -8.01 -11.14
N ILE A 100 14.08 -8.16 -10.50
CA ILE A 100 12.77 -8.08 -11.18
C ILE A 100 12.15 -6.68 -11.17
N ILE A 101 12.74 -5.72 -10.43
CA ILE A 101 12.19 -4.37 -10.27
C ILE A 101 12.95 -3.36 -11.12
N GLN A 102 12.26 -2.72 -12.06
CA GLN A 102 12.81 -1.65 -12.88
C GLN A 102 12.89 -0.31 -12.13
N LYS A 103 11.79 0.09 -11.48
CA LYS A 103 11.69 1.27 -10.62
C LYS A 103 10.68 0.99 -9.50
N LEU A 104 10.90 1.56 -8.34
CA LEU A 104 10.05 1.42 -7.15
C LEU A 104 9.49 2.77 -6.72
N ALA A 105 8.16 2.91 -6.70
CA ALA A 105 7.48 4.00 -6.03
C ALA A 105 6.75 3.47 -4.80
N VAL A 106 6.93 4.11 -3.65
CA VAL A 106 6.22 3.75 -2.43
C VAL A 106 5.60 4.98 -1.79
N GLY A 107 4.38 4.81 -1.25
CA GLY A 107 3.64 5.90 -0.65
C GLY A 107 3.12 5.61 0.73
N SER A 108 3.14 6.61 1.63
CA SER A 108 2.57 6.52 2.99
C SER A 108 2.92 5.19 3.67
N THR A 109 4.18 4.80 3.64
CA THR A 109 4.68 3.50 4.11
C THR A 109 5.91 3.65 4.99
N ALA A 110 6.34 2.57 5.62
CA ALA A 110 7.51 2.52 6.49
C ALA A 110 8.27 1.20 6.32
N ALA A 111 9.57 1.23 6.63
CA ALA A 111 10.43 0.04 6.64
C ALA A 111 10.44 -0.65 8.02
N CYS A 112 10.02 0.04 9.07
CA CYS A 112 9.91 -0.49 10.43
C CYS A 112 8.67 0.10 11.11
N LEU A 113 7.95 -0.71 11.87
CA LEU A 113 6.86 -0.29 12.74
C LEU A 113 7.20 -0.63 14.18
N ASP A 114 7.19 0.36 15.06
CA ASP A 114 7.33 0.18 16.49
C ASP A 114 5.97 -0.07 17.18
N ASP A 115 6.00 -0.36 18.46
CA ASP A 115 4.81 -0.63 19.27
C ASP A 115 3.86 0.57 19.35
N GLU A 116 4.36 1.81 19.22
CA GLU A 116 3.53 3.02 19.27
C GLU A 116 2.67 3.13 18.02
N HIS A 117 3.27 2.97 16.84
CA HIS A 117 2.56 2.98 15.55
C HIS A 117 1.60 1.80 15.44
N PHE A 118 1.95 0.65 16.04
CA PHE A 118 1.06 -0.51 16.03
C PHE A 118 -0.21 -0.34 16.89
N ARG A 119 -0.24 0.58 17.87
CA ARG A 119 -1.43 0.85 18.71
C ARG A 119 -2.67 1.25 17.90
N ILE A 120 -2.48 1.94 16.78
CA ILE A 120 -3.58 2.30 15.89
C ILE A 120 -4.17 1.03 15.28
N SER A 121 -3.33 0.16 14.75
CA SER A 121 -3.74 -1.15 14.21
C SER A 121 -4.39 -2.04 15.27
N ASP A 122 -3.91 -2.03 16.54
CA ASP A 122 -4.53 -2.76 17.63
C ASP A 122 -5.98 -2.32 17.90
N ARG A 123 -6.29 -1.03 17.75
CA ARG A 123 -7.67 -0.53 17.87
C ARG A 123 -8.56 -1.10 16.77
N TRP A 124 -8.08 -1.11 15.53
CA TRP A 124 -8.80 -1.68 14.39
C TRP A 124 -9.03 -3.18 14.54
N ILE A 125 -7.98 -3.92 14.93
CA ILE A 125 -8.04 -5.36 15.17
C ILE A 125 -9.06 -5.70 16.26
N ARG A 126 -9.11 -4.94 17.36
CA ARG A 126 -10.12 -5.15 18.43
C ARG A 126 -11.54 -4.94 17.93
N LEU A 127 -11.79 -3.94 17.08
CA LEU A 127 -13.11 -3.70 16.49
C LEU A 127 -13.50 -4.83 15.53
N ALA A 128 -12.56 -5.29 14.70
CA ALA A 128 -12.77 -6.41 13.79
C ALA A 128 -13.07 -7.71 14.57
N LYS A 129 -12.31 -8.03 15.63
CA LYS A 129 -12.54 -9.19 16.51
C LYS A 129 -13.90 -9.13 17.22
N ALA A 130 -14.40 -7.92 17.49
CA ALA A 130 -15.73 -7.70 18.10
C ALA A 130 -16.87 -7.71 17.06
N GLY A 131 -16.62 -7.90 15.78
CA GLY A 131 -17.63 -7.87 14.72
C GLY A 131 -18.20 -6.47 14.44
N LYS A 132 -17.51 -5.41 14.85
CA LYS A 132 -17.97 -4.02 14.78
C LYS A 132 -17.56 -3.35 13.48
N ALA A 133 -18.06 -3.85 12.35
CA ALA A 133 -17.68 -3.40 11.02
C ALA A 133 -17.88 -1.87 10.81
N THR A 134 -19.02 -1.32 11.22
CA THR A 134 -19.31 0.12 11.07
C THR A 134 -18.32 0.97 11.90
N GLU A 135 -18.10 0.62 13.16
CA GLU A 135 -17.14 1.33 14.01
C GLU A 135 -15.72 1.23 13.43
N LEU A 136 -15.35 0.06 12.90
CA LEU A 136 -14.05 -0.15 12.23
C LEU A 136 -13.88 0.78 11.03
N TYR A 137 -14.84 0.84 10.13
CA TYR A 137 -14.77 1.70 8.94
C TYR A 137 -14.66 3.18 9.30
N LEU A 138 -15.44 3.64 10.29
CA LEU A 138 -15.38 5.04 10.74
C LEU A 138 -14.03 5.38 11.38
N VAL A 139 -13.52 4.54 12.28
CA VAL A 139 -12.23 4.77 12.94
C VAL A 139 -11.06 4.62 11.97
N PHE A 140 -11.15 3.72 11.00
CA PHE A 140 -10.16 3.56 9.95
C PHE A 140 -10.15 4.78 9.04
N GLY A 141 -11.32 5.24 8.56
CA GLY A 141 -11.45 6.44 7.75
C GLY A 141 -10.96 7.70 8.46
N GLU A 142 -11.29 7.88 9.75
CA GLU A 142 -10.81 8.99 10.57
C GLU A 142 -9.28 9.04 10.65
N ALA A 143 -8.61 7.87 10.70
CA ALA A 143 -7.16 7.80 10.79
C ALA A 143 -6.48 8.12 9.44
N ILE A 144 -7.04 7.67 8.32
CA ILE A 144 -6.39 7.79 7.01
C ILE A 144 -6.67 9.10 6.28
N TYR A 145 -7.88 9.68 6.44
CA TYR A 145 -8.28 10.89 5.74
C TYR A 145 -8.10 12.16 6.58
N PRO A 146 -7.81 13.31 5.96
CA PRO A 146 -7.97 14.61 6.61
C PRO A 146 -9.40 14.81 7.09
N GLN A 147 -9.60 15.61 8.14
CA GLN A 147 -10.89 15.80 8.79
C GLN A 147 -12.03 16.15 7.81
N HIS A 148 -11.78 17.11 6.91
CA HIS A 148 -12.80 17.57 5.96
C HIS A 148 -13.21 16.48 4.95
N VAL A 149 -12.29 15.58 4.54
CA VAL A 149 -12.58 14.45 3.66
C VAL A 149 -13.32 13.36 4.43
N TYR A 150 -12.88 13.06 5.64
CA TYR A 150 -13.53 12.09 6.51
C TYR A 150 -14.99 12.45 6.79
N GLU A 151 -15.28 13.72 7.16
CA GLU A 151 -16.65 14.19 7.42
C GLU A 151 -17.58 14.02 6.21
N GLN A 152 -17.06 14.20 5.00
CA GLN A 152 -17.81 14.01 3.75
C GLN A 152 -17.99 12.53 3.38
N SER A 153 -17.12 11.65 3.88
CA SER A 153 -17.09 10.24 3.52
C SER A 153 -17.84 9.33 4.51
N GLN A 154 -18.31 9.84 5.66
CA GLN A 154 -18.89 9.01 6.72
C GLN A 154 -20.05 8.15 6.26
N ASP A 155 -21.01 8.72 5.49
CA ASP A 155 -22.15 7.98 4.99
C ASP A 155 -21.72 6.85 4.04
N LEU A 156 -20.74 7.10 3.19
CA LEU A 156 -20.18 6.10 2.27
C LEU A 156 -19.49 4.98 3.05
N LEU A 157 -18.71 5.31 4.07
CA LEU A 157 -18.06 4.35 4.95
C LEU A 157 -19.06 3.48 5.70
N MET A 158 -20.14 4.07 6.20
CA MET A 158 -21.23 3.33 6.86
C MET A 158 -21.97 2.40 5.89
N GLU A 159 -22.21 2.83 4.64
CA GLU A 159 -22.81 1.95 3.62
C GLU A 159 -21.88 0.78 3.26
N ALA A 160 -20.59 1.04 3.03
CA ALA A 160 -19.62 -0.01 2.77
C ALA A 160 -19.56 -1.05 3.91
N ALA A 161 -19.63 -0.60 5.15
CA ALA A 161 -19.62 -1.48 6.31
C ALA A 161 -20.79 -2.48 6.37
N LYS A 162 -21.93 -2.19 5.72
CA LYS A 162 -23.12 -3.09 5.71
C LYS A 162 -22.87 -4.38 4.93
N THR A 163 -21.95 -4.38 4.01
CA THR A 163 -21.65 -5.55 3.16
C THR A 163 -20.51 -6.41 3.71
N VAL A 164 -19.90 -5.99 4.83
CA VAL A 164 -18.76 -6.69 5.43
C VAL A 164 -19.21 -8.00 6.07
N THR A 165 -18.50 -9.06 5.71
CA THR A 165 -18.72 -10.41 6.24
C THR A 165 -17.78 -10.74 7.40
N GLY A 166 -18.04 -11.83 8.10
CA GLY A 166 -17.10 -12.35 9.10
C GLY A 166 -15.77 -12.79 8.50
N GLU A 167 -15.77 -13.25 7.24
CA GLU A 167 -14.57 -13.61 6.50
C GLU A 167 -13.70 -12.37 6.17
N ASP A 168 -14.34 -11.27 5.77
CA ASP A 168 -13.65 -9.99 5.55
C ASP A 168 -12.97 -9.48 6.83
N LEU A 169 -13.67 -9.56 7.97
CA LEU A 169 -13.11 -9.16 9.26
C LEU A 169 -11.94 -10.07 9.67
N HIS A 170 -12.06 -11.38 9.46
CA HIS A 170 -10.96 -12.31 9.71
C HIS A 170 -9.74 -12.00 8.83
N ARG A 171 -9.99 -11.81 7.53
CA ARG A 171 -8.96 -11.38 6.57
C ARG A 171 -8.26 -10.11 7.04
N PHE A 172 -9.02 -9.09 7.41
CA PHE A 172 -8.48 -7.82 7.90
C PHE A 172 -7.58 -8.04 9.13
N ILE A 173 -8.02 -8.86 10.11
CA ILE A 173 -7.25 -9.15 11.31
C ILE A 173 -5.89 -9.77 10.96
N VAL A 174 -5.89 -10.81 10.11
CA VAL A 174 -4.65 -11.50 9.71
C VAL A 174 -3.69 -10.55 9.01
N LEU A 175 -4.20 -9.74 8.07
CA LEU A 175 -3.38 -8.79 7.32
C LEU A 175 -2.85 -7.65 8.21
N ALA A 176 -3.66 -7.14 9.12
CA ALA A 176 -3.23 -6.10 10.06
C ALA A 176 -2.17 -6.61 11.05
N GLU A 177 -2.40 -7.79 11.66
CA GLU A 177 -1.41 -8.44 12.55
C GLU A 177 -0.10 -8.74 11.78
N GLY A 178 -0.17 -9.00 10.49
CA GLY A 178 1.00 -9.30 9.64
C GLY A 178 2.00 -8.16 9.53
N THR A 179 1.64 -6.93 9.90
CA THR A 179 2.57 -5.79 9.94
C THR A 179 3.37 -5.72 11.25
N ARG A 180 2.97 -6.49 12.26
CA ARG A 180 3.65 -6.52 13.56
C ARG A 180 5.08 -7.03 13.42
N GLY A 181 6.03 -6.29 13.99
CA GLY A 181 7.44 -6.66 13.97
C GLY A 181 8.13 -6.43 12.64
N LEU A 182 7.49 -5.71 11.70
CA LEU A 182 8.16 -5.29 10.48
C LEU A 182 9.40 -4.47 10.83
N ASN A 183 10.55 -4.90 10.35
CA ASN A 183 11.78 -4.13 10.39
C ASN A 183 12.74 -4.60 9.29
N VAL A 184 12.81 -3.83 8.21
CA VAL A 184 13.73 -4.04 7.08
C VAL A 184 14.61 -2.80 6.84
N THR A 185 14.75 -1.93 7.86
CA THR A 185 15.44 -0.65 7.74
C THR A 185 16.88 -0.84 7.25
N GLU A 186 17.63 -1.75 7.87
CA GLU A 186 19.03 -2.01 7.50
C GLU A 186 19.16 -2.67 6.12
N ASP A 187 18.12 -3.34 5.64
CA ASP A 187 18.10 -4.03 4.36
C ASP A 187 17.77 -3.10 3.18
N LEU A 188 17.28 -1.89 3.43
CA LEU A 188 16.94 -0.91 2.38
C LEU A 188 18.11 -0.62 1.44
N VAL A 189 19.34 -0.73 1.93
CA VAL A 189 20.58 -0.56 1.12
C VAL A 189 20.73 -1.60 0.00
N LYS A 190 20.00 -2.73 0.07
CA LYS A 190 20.00 -3.78 -0.96
C LYS A 190 19.14 -3.43 -2.16
N ILE A 191 18.25 -2.45 -2.04
CA ILE A 191 17.40 -1.98 -3.14
C ILE A 191 18.29 -1.32 -4.18
N SER A 192 18.40 -1.91 -5.36
CA SER A 192 19.31 -1.45 -6.42
C SER A 192 18.65 -0.59 -7.50
N CYS A 193 17.32 -0.64 -7.61
CA CYS A 193 16.57 0.17 -8.58
C CYS A 193 16.35 1.62 -8.09
N PRO A 194 15.99 2.57 -8.98
CA PRO A 194 15.54 3.90 -8.59
C PRO A 194 14.32 3.84 -7.66
N VAL A 195 14.27 4.72 -6.65
CA VAL A 195 13.22 4.75 -5.63
C VAL A 195 12.59 6.14 -5.53
N LEU A 196 11.27 6.20 -5.58
CA LEU A 196 10.47 7.37 -5.21
C LEU A 196 9.69 7.08 -3.92
N TYR A 197 9.84 7.95 -2.92
CA TYR A 197 8.97 7.97 -1.75
C TYR A 197 8.01 9.17 -1.82
N ILE A 198 6.71 8.93 -1.60
CA ILE A 198 5.73 10.01 -1.48
C ILE A 198 4.95 9.85 -0.17
N GLY A 199 4.93 10.88 0.67
CA GLY A 199 4.21 10.88 1.94
C GLY A 199 3.42 12.15 2.19
N SER A 200 2.85 12.27 3.39
CA SER A 200 2.23 13.50 3.90
C SER A 200 2.74 13.79 5.30
N ARG A 201 3.05 15.06 5.60
CA ARG A 201 3.60 15.45 6.91
C ARG A 201 2.60 15.31 8.05
N ASP A 202 1.32 15.36 7.73
CA ASP A 202 0.19 15.23 8.66
C ASP A 202 -0.43 13.82 8.67
N ASP A 203 0.31 12.81 8.19
CA ASP A 203 -0.09 11.41 8.30
C ASP A 203 -0.24 11.01 9.77
N ARG A 204 -1.47 10.68 10.20
CA ARG A 204 -1.78 10.35 11.59
C ARG A 204 -1.38 8.93 12.00
N ILE A 205 -1.01 8.09 11.01
CA ILE A 205 -0.63 6.69 11.25
C ILE A 205 0.88 6.56 11.37
N LEU A 206 1.62 7.17 10.45
CA LEU A 206 3.07 7.01 10.35
C LEU A 206 3.84 8.32 10.59
N GLY A 207 3.17 9.48 10.57
CA GLY A 207 3.87 10.76 10.60
C GLY A 207 4.88 10.87 9.46
N THR A 208 6.08 11.35 9.79
CA THR A 208 7.22 11.42 8.87
C THR A 208 8.16 10.22 8.98
N MET A 209 7.86 9.25 9.84
CA MET A 209 8.74 8.13 10.17
C MET A 209 9.21 7.35 8.93
N GLY A 210 8.30 7.01 8.02
CA GLY A 210 8.66 6.27 6.81
C GLY A 210 9.61 7.05 5.90
N ALA A 211 9.37 8.36 5.73
CA ALA A 211 10.25 9.26 4.99
C ALA A 211 11.66 9.32 5.62
N GLU A 212 11.73 9.44 6.94
CA GLU A 212 12.98 9.49 7.70
C GLU A 212 13.76 8.18 7.60
N GLN A 213 13.10 7.03 7.71
CA GLN A 213 13.72 5.70 7.59
C GLN A 213 14.32 5.49 6.19
N LEU A 214 13.58 5.82 5.12
CA LEU A 214 14.10 5.68 3.77
C LEU A 214 15.23 6.70 3.50
N ALA A 215 15.06 7.96 3.94
CA ALA A 215 16.10 8.98 3.79
C ALA A 215 17.39 8.59 4.49
N GLN A 216 17.32 8.01 5.68
CA GLN A 216 18.50 7.59 6.43
C GLN A 216 19.36 6.58 5.67
N GLN A 217 18.75 5.68 4.91
CA GLN A 217 19.45 4.61 4.21
C GLN A 217 19.75 4.93 2.73
N LEU A 218 18.87 5.71 2.09
CA LEU A 218 18.94 5.94 0.65
C LEU A 218 19.40 7.37 0.28
N ASN A 219 19.46 8.28 1.26
CA ASN A 219 19.87 9.66 1.00
C ASN A 219 21.32 9.71 0.46
N GLY A 220 21.52 10.52 -0.59
CA GLY A 220 22.80 10.59 -1.30
C GLY A 220 22.87 9.69 -2.54
N ARG A 221 21.94 8.79 -2.75
CA ARG A 221 21.78 8.11 -4.04
C ARG A 221 21.19 9.08 -5.07
N PRO A 222 21.74 9.17 -6.29
CA PRO A 222 21.23 10.08 -7.33
C PRO A 222 19.86 9.66 -7.88
N ASP A 223 19.44 8.43 -7.63
CA ASP A 223 18.20 7.79 -8.07
C ASP A 223 17.20 7.57 -6.93
N PHE A 224 17.38 8.26 -5.81
CA PHE A 224 16.37 8.34 -4.73
C PHE A 224 15.71 9.71 -4.74
N GLU A 225 14.39 9.69 -4.90
CA GLU A 225 13.55 10.88 -4.88
C GLU A 225 12.55 10.83 -3.72
N MET A 226 12.24 11.98 -3.13
CA MET A 226 11.27 12.09 -2.05
C MET A 226 10.36 13.30 -2.25
N TYR A 227 9.06 13.10 -2.07
CA TYR A 227 8.09 14.18 -2.06
C TYR A 227 7.14 14.08 -0.87
N MET A 228 6.91 15.20 -0.18
CA MET A 228 6.03 15.26 1.00
C MET A 228 4.92 16.28 0.77
N TYR A 229 3.69 15.79 0.79
CA TYR A 229 2.48 16.63 0.81
C TYR A 229 2.22 17.22 2.19
N ASP A 230 1.35 18.24 2.25
CA ASP A 230 0.80 18.82 3.46
C ASP A 230 -0.73 18.76 3.39
N ASN A 231 -1.38 18.43 4.52
CA ASN A 231 -2.85 18.41 4.68
C ASN A 231 -3.61 17.33 3.88
N TYR A 232 -2.97 16.21 3.53
CA TYR A 232 -3.62 15.09 2.84
C TYR A 232 -3.67 13.80 3.66
N GLY A 233 -3.05 13.77 4.86
CA GLY A 233 -3.07 12.62 5.77
C GLY A 233 -2.41 11.37 5.15
N HIS A 234 -2.74 10.22 5.72
CA HIS A 234 -2.23 8.93 5.25
C HIS A 234 -2.70 8.59 3.82
N ALA A 235 -3.93 8.99 3.47
CA ALA A 235 -4.52 8.72 2.15
C ALA A 235 -4.09 9.70 1.05
N ALA A 236 -2.95 10.40 1.17
CA ALA A 236 -2.45 11.30 0.13
C ALA A 236 -2.41 10.65 -1.26
N TYR A 237 -2.10 9.36 -1.35
CA TYR A 237 -2.09 8.57 -2.60
C TYR A 237 -3.45 8.51 -3.31
N ASP A 238 -4.53 8.71 -2.59
CA ASP A 238 -5.90 8.65 -3.08
C ASP A 238 -6.43 10.04 -3.47
N ILE A 239 -6.18 11.04 -2.63
CA ILE A 239 -6.85 12.34 -2.69
C ILE A 239 -5.95 13.53 -3.06
N ALA A 240 -4.61 13.40 -2.97
CA ALA A 240 -3.74 14.53 -3.24
C ALA A 240 -3.61 14.78 -4.75
N PRO A 241 -3.81 16.05 -5.21
CA PRO A 241 -3.67 16.39 -6.61
C PRO A 241 -2.21 16.18 -7.09
N GLY A 242 -2.06 15.68 -8.30
CA GLY A 242 -0.75 15.45 -8.89
C GLY A 242 0.02 14.26 -8.29
N TYR A 243 -0.59 13.45 -7.40
CA TYR A 243 0.09 12.32 -6.79
C TYR A 243 0.42 11.23 -7.83
N LYS A 244 -0.58 10.83 -8.59
CA LYS A 244 -0.43 9.79 -9.62
C LYS A 244 0.42 10.28 -10.79
N GLU A 245 0.33 11.56 -11.13
CA GLU A 245 1.17 12.22 -12.12
C GLU A 245 2.65 12.14 -11.72
N ARG A 246 3.01 12.37 -10.45
CA ARG A 246 4.39 12.22 -9.97
C ARG A 246 4.90 10.79 -10.09
N VAL A 247 4.04 9.81 -9.78
CA VAL A 247 4.40 8.39 -9.97
C VAL A 247 4.64 8.11 -11.45
N LEU A 248 3.78 8.61 -12.34
CA LEU A 248 3.92 8.45 -13.78
C LEU A 248 5.19 9.12 -14.33
N GLU A 249 5.46 10.37 -13.91
CA GLU A 249 6.68 11.11 -14.28
C GLU A 249 7.95 10.38 -13.82
N PHE A 250 7.95 9.86 -12.59
CA PHE A 250 9.09 9.08 -12.08
C PHE A 250 9.28 7.78 -12.86
N PHE A 251 8.22 7.14 -13.30
CA PHE A 251 8.27 5.90 -14.07
C PHE A 251 8.58 6.13 -15.57
N ALA A 252 8.44 7.33 -16.08
CA ALA A 252 8.85 7.63 -17.45
C ALA A 252 10.36 7.49 -17.64
#